data_5b472108270c8197b2f97af006a7772a
#
_entry.id   5b472108270c8197b2f97af006a7772a
#
_cell.length_a   1.000
_cell.length_b   1.000
_cell.length_c   1.000
_cell.angle_alpha   90.00
_cell.angle_beta   90.00
_cell.angle_gamma   90.00
#
_symmetry.space_group_name_H-M   'P 1'
#
loop_
_entity.id
_entity.type
_entity.pdbx_description
1 polymer ?
#
loop_
_entity_poly.entity_id
_entity_poly.type
_entity_poly.pdbx_seq_one_letter_code
_entity_poly.pdbx_strand_id
1 'polypeptide(L)'
;MIAKLGKVLALVCGLGMVAIWAEPASAQMSDVKEKPPMYSYISFWNIPRGQWGEMEKADAADQKVVEKALASGTIVGYGFDTTLLHQPDGPTHDQWWSAMSMSGLLSVLDQFYKSGSATTPVLGSATKHWDNIYVSRYYNWHPGSWKDLYTSASCFKLKADAPSDALDTLSKSFFVPLMEKMMSEGAVHEYEVDTEAYHTQPVSTFCIVELTANADALDKISAAIRESFKANPTYGPAFESMVDWTDHRDDLSRTNAAYK
;
A
#
# COMPACT_ATOMS: atom_id res chain seq x y z
N MET A 1 -71.47 45.66 34.41
CA MET A 1 -70.44 46.59 34.83
C MET A 1 -69.10 46.03 34.37
N ILE A 2 -68.54 46.67 33.38
CA ILE A 2 -67.13 46.74 32.89
C ILE A 2 -66.40 45.43 32.58
N ALA A 3 -66.26 45.20 31.31
CA ALA A 3 -65.30 44.31 30.60
C ALA A 3 -63.82 44.65 30.82
N LYS A 4 -62.97 43.66 30.82
CA LYS A 4 -61.59 43.84 30.42
C LYS A 4 -61.10 42.69 29.48
N LEU A 5 -60.84 43.08 28.24
CA LEU A 5 -60.14 42.28 27.23
C LEU A 5 -58.72 41.94 27.69
N GLY A 6 -58.37 40.66 27.62
CA GLY A 6 -56.95 40.23 27.67
C GLY A 6 -56.54 39.65 26.32
N LYS A 7 -55.60 40.31 25.67
CA LYS A 7 -55.03 39.90 24.40
C LYS A 7 -54.12 38.70 24.61
N VAL A 8 -54.44 37.57 23.95
CA VAL A 8 -53.54 36.42 23.84
C VAL A 8 -52.60 36.64 22.63
N LEU A 9 -51.33 36.77 22.91
CA LEU A 9 -50.27 36.88 21.91
C LEU A 9 -49.83 35.45 21.53
N ALA A 10 -50.15 34.99 20.34
CA ALA A 10 -49.72 33.71 19.82
C ALA A 10 -48.29 33.86 19.31
N LEU A 11 -47.34 33.21 19.99
CA LEU A 11 -45.94 33.08 19.59
C LEU A 11 -45.85 31.89 18.62
N VAL A 12 -45.69 32.15 17.32
CA VAL A 12 -45.41 31.15 16.28
C VAL A 12 -43.93 30.89 16.29
N CYS A 13 -43.51 29.77 16.94
CA CYS A 13 -42.15 29.24 16.79
C CYS A 13 -42.01 28.57 15.42
N GLY A 14 -41.44 29.27 14.47
CA GLY A 14 -41.00 28.68 13.19
C GLY A 14 -39.78 27.77 13.41
N LEU A 15 -40.01 26.44 13.45
CA LEU A 15 -38.95 25.44 13.32
C LEU A 15 -38.44 25.46 11.86
N GLY A 16 -37.39 26.21 11.61
CA GLY A 16 -36.61 26.08 10.38
C GLY A 16 -35.91 24.73 10.35
N MET A 17 -36.46 23.77 9.59
CA MET A 17 -35.70 22.58 9.21
C MET A 17 -34.54 23.01 8.30
N VAL A 18 -33.33 23.07 8.85
CA VAL A 18 -32.10 23.10 8.04
C VAL A 18 -31.95 21.69 7.47
N ALA A 19 -32.40 21.50 6.25
CA ALA A 19 -32.04 20.33 5.45
C ALA A 19 -30.54 20.38 5.19
N ILE A 20 -29.76 19.67 5.99
CA ILE A 20 -28.36 19.39 5.68
C ILE A 20 -28.41 18.44 4.48
N TRP A 21 -28.23 18.98 3.29
CA TRP A 21 -27.97 18.19 2.10
C TRP A 21 -26.57 17.58 2.28
N ALA A 22 -26.52 16.30 2.67
CA ALA A 22 -25.30 15.53 2.54
C ALA A 22 -25.03 15.44 1.04
N GLU A 23 -24.03 16.17 0.54
CA GLU A 23 -23.56 15.98 -0.82
C GLU A 23 -23.14 14.52 -1.01
N PRO A 24 -23.59 13.87 -2.08
CA PRO A 24 -23.19 12.49 -2.32
C PRO A 24 -21.68 12.43 -2.50
N ALA A 25 -21.03 11.43 -1.92
CA ALA A 25 -19.59 11.16 -1.96
C ALA A 25 -18.97 11.09 -3.37
N SER A 26 -19.79 11.16 -4.42
CA SER A 26 -19.37 11.21 -5.82
C SER A 26 -18.61 12.49 -6.23
N ALA A 27 -18.68 13.57 -5.44
CA ALA A 27 -17.96 14.82 -5.76
C ALA A 27 -16.44 14.74 -5.45
N GLN A 28 -16.01 13.81 -4.61
CA GLN A 28 -14.60 13.66 -4.22
C GLN A 28 -13.77 12.80 -5.21
N MET A 29 -14.40 12.07 -6.10
CA MET A 29 -13.73 11.15 -7.03
C MET A 29 -12.98 11.84 -8.19
N SER A 30 -13.26 13.11 -8.48
CA SER A 30 -12.72 13.79 -9.66
C SER A 30 -11.27 14.28 -9.53
N ASP A 31 -10.71 14.29 -8.31
CA ASP A 31 -9.39 14.89 -8.06
C ASP A 31 -8.23 13.88 -7.93
N VAL A 32 -8.51 12.57 -7.83
CA VAL A 32 -7.47 11.54 -7.79
C VAL A 32 -6.87 11.38 -9.19
N LYS A 33 -5.58 11.71 -9.33
CA LYS A 33 -4.85 11.65 -10.60
C LYS A 33 -3.70 10.65 -10.51
N GLU A 34 -3.40 10.02 -11.64
CA GLU A 34 -2.15 9.28 -11.78
C GLU A 34 -0.96 10.20 -11.51
N LYS A 35 0.01 9.68 -10.78
CA LYS A 35 1.33 10.29 -10.57
C LYS A 35 2.33 9.82 -11.64
N PRO A 36 3.48 10.49 -11.81
CA PRO A 36 4.58 9.93 -12.58
C PRO A 36 4.93 8.51 -12.13
N PRO A 37 5.34 7.61 -13.03
CA PRO A 37 5.62 6.23 -12.66
C PRO A 37 6.75 6.17 -11.62
N MET A 38 6.53 5.42 -10.56
CA MET A 38 7.54 5.01 -9.61
C MET A 38 7.77 3.51 -9.79
N TYR A 39 9.01 3.09 -9.80
CA TYR A 39 9.41 1.69 -9.98
C TYR A 39 9.95 1.15 -8.66
N SER A 40 9.49 -0.04 -8.27
CA SER A 40 9.93 -0.73 -7.06
C SER A 40 10.55 -2.08 -7.46
N TYR A 41 11.77 -2.33 -7.05
CA TYR A 41 12.43 -3.63 -7.15
C TYR A 41 12.25 -4.36 -5.82
N ILE A 42 11.76 -5.57 -5.86
CA ILE A 42 11.59 -6.41 -4.67
C ILE A 42 12.30 -7.72 -4.90
N SER A 43 13.24 -8.05 -4.01
CA SER A 43 14.01 -9.27 -4.00
C SER A 43 13.51 -10.17 -2.88
N PHE A 44 12.97 -11.32 -3.21
CA PHE A 44 12.39 -12.29 -2.27
C PHE A 44 13.34 -13.46 -2.03
N TRP A 45 13.51 -13.81 -0.77
CA TRP A 45 14.42 -14.84 -0.34
C TRP A 45 13.75 -15.84 0.60
N ASN A 46 13.92 -17.13 0.34
CA ASN A 46 13.58 -18.19 1.30
C ASN A 46 14.87 -18.64 1.99
N ILE A 47 15.18 -18.03 3.13
CA ILE A 47 16.38 -18.27 3.92
C ILE A 47 16.11 -19.36 4.97
N PRO A 48 16.98 -20.39 5.09
CA PRO A 48 16.86 -21.37 6.15
C PRO A 48 16.85 -20.71 7.53
N ARG A 49 15.95 -21.15 8.41
CA ARG A 49 15.75 -20.51 9.73
C ARG A 49 17.03 -20.37 10.57
N GLY A 50 17.96 -21.30 10.46
CA GLY A 50 19.25 -21.23 11.16
C GLY A 50 20.18 -20.12 10.63
N GLN A 51 19.85 -19.49 9.52
CA GLN A 51 20.64 -18.42 8.88
C GLN A 51 20.01 -17.02 9.04
N TRP A 52 18.88 -16.89 9.73
CA TRP A 52 18.18 -15.62 9.86
C TRP A 52 19.03 -14.52 10.50
N GLY A 53 19.82 -14.87 11.55
CA GLY A 53 20.75 -13.90 12.15
C GLY A 53 21.89 -13.46 11.22
N GLU A 54 22.25 -14.28 10.23
CA GLU A 54 23.20 -13.86 9.19
C GLU A 54 22.51 -13.00 8.12
N MET A 55 21.23 -13.23 7.85
CA MET A 55 20.45 -12.37 6.96
C MET A 55 20.30 -10.96 7.54
N GLU A 56 19.99 -10.81 8.82
CA GLU A 56 19.97 -9.51 9.51
C GLU A 56 21.29 -8.74 9.39
N LYS A 57 22.43 -9.44 9.42
CA LYS A 57 23.75 -8.81 9.21
C LYS A 57 23.97 -8.39 7.76
N ALA A 58 23.47 -9.19 6.79
CA ALA A 58 23.53 -8.86 5.38
C ALA A 58 22.65 -7.62 5.11
N ASP A 59 21.42 -7.58 5.62
CA ASP A 59 20.53 -6.42 5.53
C ASP A 59 21.17 -5.14 6.09
N ALA A 60 21.84 -5.23 7.24
CA ALA A 60 22.55 -4.09 7.83
C ALA A 60 23.75 -3.61 6.98
N ALA A 61 24.35 -4.49 6.16
CA ALA A 61 25.38 -4.10 5.20
C ALA A 61 24.77 -3.47 3.95
N ASP A 62 23.67 -4.05 3.44
CA ASP A 62 22.94 -3.58 2.26
C ASP A 62 22.27 -2.24 2.52
N GLN A 63 21.80 -2.01 3.73
CA GLN A 63 21.22 -0.72 4.16
C GLN A 63 22.16 0.45 3.84
N LYS A 64 23.47 0.30 4.02
CA LYS A 64 24.45 1.35 3.72
C LYS A 64 24.51 1.69 2.22
N VAL A 65 24.23 0.72 1.35
CA VAL A 65 24.20 0.93 -0.11
C VAL A 65 22.95 1.74 -0.46
N VAL A 66 21.79 1.33 0.03
CA VAL A 66 20.54 2.03 -0.27
C VAL A 66 20.45 3.40 0.40
N GLU A 67 20.99 3.60 1.61
CA GLU A 67 21.09 4.91 2.25
C GLU A 67 21.94 5.89 1.43
N LYS A 68 23.03 5.42 0.83
CA LYS A 68 23.86 6.24 -0.07
C LYS A 68 23.09 6.60 -1.35
N ALA A 69 22.36 5.65 -1.93
CA ALA A 69 21.52 5.88 -3.10
C ALA A 69 20.37 6.86 -2.80
N LEU A 70 19.77 6.76 -1.62
CA LEU A 70 18.76 7.69 -1.12
C LEU A 70 19.34 9.10 -0.95
N ALA A 71 20.49 9.24 -0.28
CA ALA A 71 21.14 10.53 -0.05
C ALA A 71 21.55 11.23 -1.35
N SER A 72 21.82 10.47 -2.43
CA SER A 72 22.08 11.01 -3.76
C SER A 72 20.83 11.32 -4.59
N GLY A 73 19.62 10.98 -4.09
CA GLY A 73 18.37 11.11 -4.82
C GLY A 73 18.20 10.09 -5.95
N THR A 74 19.01 9.03 -5.98
CA THR A 74 18.90 7.96 -6.97
C THR A 74 17.65 7.11 -6.74
N ILE A 75 17.29 6.88 -5.47
CA ILE A 75 16.06 6.22 -5.03
C ILE A 75 15.24 7.15 -4.14
N VAL A 76 13.97 6.80 -3.93
CA VAL A 76 13.04 7.55 -3.08
C VAL A 76 12.64 6.78 -1.82
N GLY A 77 12.96 5.48 -1.76
CA GLY A 77 12.66 4.65 -0.61
C GLY A 77 13.34 3.28 -0.68
N TYR A 78 13.40 2.60 0.46
CA TYR A 78 13.89 1.23 0.61
C TYR A 78 13.31 0.58 1.86
N GLY A 79 13.34 -0.75 1.92
CA GLY A 79 13.02 -1.51 3.12
C GLY A 79 13.62 -2.92 3.14
N PHE A 80 13.64 -3.47 4.36
CA PHE A 80 14.08 -4.83 4.66
C PHE A 80 13.03 -5.48 5.55
N ASP A 81 12.44 -6.56 5.07
CA ASP A 81 11.28 -7.16 5.70
C ASP A 81 11.54 -8.63 6.08
N THR A 82 10.93 -9.06 7.17
CA THR A 82 10.85 -10.47 7.58
C THR A 82 9.40 -10.91 7.50
N THR A 83 9.10 -11.90 6.68
CA THR A 83 7.75 -12.44 6.50
C THR A 83 7.22 -13.03 7.80
N LEU A 84 6.01 -12.66 8.19
CA LEU A 84 5.32 -13.17 9.39
C LEU A 84 4.45 -14.39 9.05
N LEU A 85 3.79 -14.38 7.90
CA LEU A 85 2.90 -15.47 7.47
C LEU A 85 3.64 -16.40 6.51
N HIS A 86 4.34 -17.38 7.09
CA HIS A 86 5.15 -18.33 6.31
C HIS A 86 4.28 -19.32 5.54
N GLN A 87 4.51 -19.37 4.23
CA GLN A 87 3.96 -20.40 3.34
C GLN A 87 5.05 -21.40 2.97
N PRO A 88 4.72 -22.66 2.64
CA PRO A 88 5.74 -23.69 2.35
C PRO A 88 6.75 -23.30 1.27
N ASP A 89 6.29 -22.53 0.28
CA ASP A 89 7.09 -22.10 -0.86
C ASP A 89 7.28 -20.57 -0.93
N GLY A 90 6.82 -19.85 0.10
CA GLY A 90 6.89 -18.38 0.19
C GLY A 90 8.25 -17.88 0.64
N PRO A 91 8.47 -16.56 0.57
CA PRO A 91 9.67 -15.93 1.09
C PRO A 91 9.68 -15.96 2.61
N THR A 92 10.87 -15.84 3.20
CA THR A 92 11.05 -15.55 4.62
C THR A 92 11.54 -14.13 4.87
N HIS A 93 12.17 -13.55 3.87
CA HIS A 93 12.70 -12.20 3.86
C HIS A 93 12.50 -11.57 2.49
N ASP A 94 12.35 -10.27 2.46
CA ASP A 94 12.44 -9.48 1.23
C ASP A 94 13.20 -8.17 1.48
N GLN A 95 13.78 -7.68 0.40
CA GLN A 95 14.45 -6.39 0.33
C GLN A 95 13.85 -5.63 -0.83
N TRP A 96 13.52 -4.35 -0.62
CA TRP A 96 12.96 -3.54 -1.69
C TRP A 96 13.57 -2.15 -1.74
N TRP A 97 13.56 -1.54 -2.89
CA TRP A 97 13.86 -0.13 -3.10
C TRP A 97 13.05 0.44 -4.25
N SER A 98 12.73 1.74 -4.16
CA SER A 98 11.88 2.42 -5.13
C SER A 98 12.60 3.63 -5.73
N ALA A 99 12.41 3.86 -7.04
CA ALA A 99 13.01 4.96 -7.79
C ALA A 99 12.01 5.56 -8.78
N MET A 100 12.20 6.85 -9.10
CA MET A 100 11.38 7.54 -10.11
C MET A 100 11.82 7.22 -11.55
N SER A 101 12.79 6.32 -11.73
CA SER A 101 13.24 5.85 -13.04
C SER A 101 13.82 4.44 -12.97
N MET A 102 13.66 3.68 -14.05
CA MET A 102 14.26 2.35 -14.20
C MET A 102 15.80 2.41 -14.11
N SER A 103 16.42 3.46 -14.63
CA SER A 103 17.87 3.66 -14.54
C SER A 103 18.33 3.82 -13.08
N GLY A 104 17.60 4.61 -12.27
CA GLY A 104 17.88 4.74 -10.84
C GLY A 104 17.73 3.41 -10.12
N LEU A 105 16.65 2.69 -10.40
CA LEU A 105 16.35 1.38 -9.82
C LEU A 105 17.49 0.37 -10.08
N LEU A 106 17.88 0.19 -11.35
CA LEU A 106 18.91 -0.78 -11.74
C LEU A 106 20.32 -0.38 -11.31
N SER A 107 20.59 0.94 -11.14
CA SER A 107 21.90 1.39 -10.64
C SER A 107 22.18 0.94 -9.21
N VAL A 108 21.15 0.74 -8.39
CA VAL A 108 21.30 0.18 -7.04
C VAL A 108 21.63 -1.30 -7.10
N LEU A 109 20.93 -2.06 -7.94
CA LEU A 109 21.25 -3.47 -8.19
C LEU A 109 22.71 -3.65 -8.62
N ASP A 110 23.18 -2.81 -9.54
CA ASP A 110 24.60 -2.79 -9.96
C ASP A 110 25.55 -2.51 -8.79
N GLN A 111 25.15 -1.68 -7.82
CA GLN A 111 25.97 -1.41 -6.64
C GLN A 111 26.02 -2.62 -5.70
N PHE A 112 24.94 -3.35 -5.51
CA PHE A 112 24.93 -4.61 -4.76
C PHE A 112 25.87 -5.64 -5.38
N TYR A 113 25.85 -5.82 -6.70
CA TYR A 113 26.81 -6.71 -7.39
C TYR A 113 28.26 -6.24 -7.24
N LYS A 114 28.54 -4.95 -7.41
CA LYS A 114 29.89 -4.38 -7.30
C LYS A 114 30.45 -4.44 -5.87
N SER A 115 29.61 -4.31 -4.87
CA SER A 115 30.01 -4.43 -3.45
C SER A 115 30.22 -5.89 -3.02
N GLY A 116 29.71 -6.85 -3.77
CA GLY A 116 29.68 -8.26 -3.42
C GLY A 116 28.56 -8.64 -2.44
N SER A 117 27.72 -7.68 -2.06
CA SER A 117 26.63 -7.96 -1.11
C SER A 117 25.56 -8.88 -1.71
N ALA A 118 25.31 -8.79 -3.03
CA ALA A 118 24.42 -9.72 -3.73
C ALA A 118 24.90 -11.19 -3.74
N THR A 119 26.12 -11.47 -3.33
CA THR A 119 26.74 -12.81 -3.38
C THR A 119 27.24 -13.29 -2.02
N THR A 120 26.66 -12.82 -0.93
CA THR A 120 27.01 -13.24 0.43
C THR A 120 26.66 -14.72 0.66
N PRO A 121 27.37 -15.45 1.54
CA PRO A 121 27.06 -16.85 1.83
C PRO A 121 25.63 -17.09 2.29
N VAL A 122 25.00 -16.16 3.02
CA VAL A 122 23.62 -16.30 3.49
C VAL A 122 22.64 -16.26 2.31
N LEU A 123 22.81 -15.35 1.36
CA LEU A 123 21.99 -15.31 0.15
C LEU A 123 22.23 -16.56 -0.72
N GLY A 124 23.49 -17.04 -0.80
CA GLY A 124 23.82 -18.31 -1.46
C GLY A 124 23.21 -19.54 -0.78
N SER A 125 22.76 -19.46 0.48
CA SER A 125 22.07 -20.54 1.19
C SER A 125 20.55 -20.55 0.99
N ALA A 126 19.99 -19.55 0.32
CA ALA A 126 18.57 -19.46 0.05
C ALA A 126 18.08 -20.69 -0.73
N THR A 127 16.98 -21.27 -0.30
CA THR A 127 16.37 -22.42 -0.99
C THR A 127 15.55 -21.99 -2.20
N LYS A 128 15.08 -20.72 -2.21
CA LYS A 128 14.43 -20.04 -3.32
C LYS A 128 14.79 -18.57 -3.31
N HIS A 129 14.86 -18.02 -4.51
CA HIS A 129 15.03 -16.58 -4.73
C HIS A 129 14.34 -16.18 -6.01
N TRP A 130 13.67 -15.03 -6.00
CA TRP A 130 13.10 -14.41 -7.19
C TRP A 130 12.98 -12.92 -6.99
N ASP A 131 12.93 -12.21 -8.09
CA ASP A 131 12.83 -10.75 -8.12
C ASP A 131 11.60 -10.32 -8.91
N ASN A 132 10.98 -9.23 -8.47
CA ASN A 132 9.92 -8.57 -9.20
C ASN A 132 10.26 -7.09 -9.38
N ILE A 133 9.87 -6.52 -10.50
CA ILE A 133 9.89 -5.08 -10.73
C ILE A 133 8.44 -4.62 -10.95
N TYR A 134 7.98 -3.79 -10.04
CA TYR A 134 6.66 -3.18 -10.11
C TYR A 134 6.73 -1.74 -10.63
N VAL A 135 5.60 -1.25 -11.11
CA VAL A 135 5.38 0.16 -11.43
C VAL A 135 4.09 0.63 -10.79
N SER A 136 4.20 1.70 -10.01
CA SER A 136 3.06 2.34 -9.33
C SER A 136 2.78 3.68 -9.96
N ARG A 137 1.50 4.00 -10.13
CA ARG A 137 1.00 5.32 -10.57
C ARG A 137 0.06 5.95 -9.54
N TYR A 138 -0.38 5.17 -8.56
CA TYR A 138 -1.17 5.57 -7.42
C TYR A 138 -0.39 5.20 -6.17
N TYR A 139 0.25 6.19 -5.55
CA TYR A 139 1.09 6.01 -4.36
C TYR A 139 1.16 7.30 -3.56
N ASN A 140 1.43 7.19 -2.29
CA ASN A 140 1.77 8.32 -1.43
C ASN A 140 2.56 7.84 -0.21
N TRP A 141 3.33 8.74 0.41
CA TRP A 141 4.08 8.42 1.62
C TRP A 141 4.31 9.65 2.49
N HIS A 142 4.50 9.43 3.78
CA HIS A 142 5.10 10.41 4.68
C HIS A 142 6.61 10.19 4.70
N PRO A 143 7.44 11.20 4.36
CA PRO A 143 8.90 11.03 4.44
C PRO A 143 9.37 10.72 5.85
N GLY A 144 10.24 9.72 5.99
CA GLY A 144 10.79 9.35 7.28
C GLY A 144 11.57 8.05 7.27
N SER A 145 12.18 7.73 8.42
CA SER A 145 12.82 6.44 8.68
C SER A 145 12.05 5.71 9.75
N TRP A 146 11.77 4.44 9.53
CA TRP A 146 10.96 3.64 10.43
C TRP A 146 11.60 2.29 10.73
N LYS A 147 11.22 1.72 11.87
CA LYS A 147 11.58 0.37 12.32
C LYS A 147 10.37 -0.28 12.96
N ASP A 148 10.37 -1.60 12.94
CA ASP A 148 9.36 -2.41 13.63
C ASP A 148 7.92 -2.13 13.17
N LEU A 149 7.75 -1.75 11.90
CA LEU A 149 6.46 -1.57 11.24
C LEU A 149 5.93 -2.88 10.64
N TYR A 150 4.83 -2.80 9.92
CA TYR A 150 4.28 -3.91 9.15
C TYR A 150 4.07 -3.49 7.71
N THR A 151 4.64 -4.27 6.79
CA THR A 151 4.31 -4.21 5.37
C THR A 151 3.24 -5.25 5.09
N SER A 152 2.14 -4.83 4.48
CA SER A 152 1.08 -5.71 3.99
C SER A 152 0.94 -5.53 2.49
N ALA A 153 0.84 -6.62 1.76
CA ALA A 153 0.62 -6.63 0.33
C ALA A 153 -0.55 -7.57 -0.01
N SER A 154 -1.63 -6.99 -0.54
CA SER A 154 -2.79 -7.73 -1.03
C SER A 154 -2.74 -7.77 -2.55
N CYS A 155 -2.43 -8.94 -3.11
CA CYS A 155 -2.28 -9.13 -4.54
C CYS A 155 -3.51 -9.83 -5.14
N PHE A 156 -3.96 -9.30 -6.27
CA PHE A 156 -5.15 -9.74 -6.99
C PHE A 156 -4.84 -9.88 -8.47
N LYS A 157 -5.73 -10.56 -9.19
CA LYS A 157 -5.71 -10.62 -10.64
C LYS A 157 -6.98 -10.01 -11.21
N LEU A 158 -6.87 -9.18 -12.23
CA LEU A 158 -8.02 -8.74 -12.99
C LEU A 158 -8.55 -9.88 -13.84
N LYS A 159 -9.88 -9.99 -13.94
CA LYS A 159 -10.53 -10.93 -14.86
C LYS A 159 -10.20 -10.59 -16.32
N ALA A 160 -10.17 -11.60 -17.17
CA ALA A 160 -9.85 -11.42 -18.60
C ALA A 160 -10.86 -10.53 -19.35
N ASP A 161 -12.09 -10.46 -18.85
CA ASP A 161 -13.20 -9.64 -19.38
C ASP A 161 -13.41 -8.34 -18.57
N ALA A 162 -12.54 -8.02 -17.61
CA ALA A 162 -12.59 -6.75 -16.91
C ALA A 162 -12.36 -5.58 -17.89
N PRO A 163 -13.02 -4.42 -17.67
CA PRO A 163 -12.75 -3.21 -18.45
C PRO A 163 -11.25 -2.85 -18.46
N SER A 164 -10.76 -2.32 -19.55
CA SER A 164 -9.33 -1.94 -19.67
C SER A 164 -8.87 -0.88 -18.66
N ASP A 165 -9.80 -0.10 -18.12
CA ASP A 165 -9.60 0.91 -17.08
C ASP A 165 -10.02 0.43 -15.67
N ALA A 166 -10.23 -0.88 -15.48
CA ALA A 166 -10.71 -1.44 -14.23
C ALA A 166 -9.84 -1.04 -13.03
N LEU A 167 -8.51 -1.20 -13.16
CA LEU A 167 -7.58 -0.84 -12.09
C LEU A 167 -7.55 0.66 -11.80
N ASP A 168 -7.61 1.49 -12.86
CA ASP A 168 -7.70 2.95 -12.73
C ASP A 168 -8.99 3.36 -12.00
N THR A 169 -10.11 2.76 -12.37
CA THR A 169 -11.40 2.96 -11.72
C THR A 169 -11.39 2.54 -10.25
N LEU A 170 -10.86 1.35 -9.93
CA LEU A 170 -10.73 0.88 -8.55
C LEU A 170 -9.81 1.77 -7.73
N SER A 171 -8.68 2.17 -8.30
CA SER A 171 -7.72 3.06 -7.63
C SER A 171 -8.35 4.39 -7.29
N LYS A 172 -9.02 5.04 -8.23
CA LYS A 172 -9.64 6.36 -8.04
C LYS A 172 -10.87 6.34 -7.14
N SER A 173 -11.68 5.28 -7.24
CA SER A 173 -12.96 5.22 -6.53
C SER A 173 -12.87 4.62 -5.13
N PHE A 174 -11.88 3.77 -4.88
CA PHE A 174 -11.80 3.01 -3.63
C PHE A 174 -10.43 3.05 -2.97
N PHE A 175 -9.36 2.55 -3.62
CA PHE A 175 -8.08 2.36 -2.93
C PHE A 175 -7.46 3.67 -2.47
N VAL A 176 -7.29 4.64 -3.37
CA VAL A 176 -6.62 5.91 -3.03
C VAL A 176 -7.40 6.70 -1.97
N PRO A 177 -8.72 6.93 -2.10
CA PRO A 177 -9.48 7.62 -1.06
C PRO A 177 -9.38 6.95 0.33
N LEU A 178 -9.39 5.61 0.36
CA LEU A 178 -9.25 4.85 1.60
C LEU A 178 -7.85 5.03 2.20
N MET A 179 -6.80 4.87 1.40
CA MET A 179 -5.41 4.96 1.87
C MET A 179 -5.04 6.39 2.28
N GLU A 180 -5.47 7.41 1.54
CA GLU A 180 -5.27 8.82 1.94
C GLU A 180 -5.95 9.14 3.28
N LYS A 181 -7.13 8.59 3.52
CA LYS A 181 -7.78 8.70 4.83
C LYS A 181 -6.94 8.02 5.92
N MET A 182 -6.47 6.80 5.70
CA MET A 182 -5.64 6.08 6.68
C MET A 182 -4.30 6.77 6.94
N MET A 183 -3.72 7.38 5.92
CA MET A 183 -2.52 8.23 6.07
C MET A 183 -2.81 9.46 6.92
N SER A 184 -3.90 10.17 6.66
CA SER A 184 -4.28 11.35 7.44
C SER A 184 -4.56 11.06 8.92
N GLU A 185 -4.94 9.81 9.22
CA GLU A 185 -5.16 9.30 10.57
C GLU A 185 -3.88 8.70 11.21
N GLY A 186 -2.76 8.70 10.49
CA GLY A 186 -1.47 8.17 10.94
C GLY A 186 -1.41 6.63 11.07
N ALA A 187 -2.34 5.92 10.44
CA ALA A 187 -2.34 4.45 10.42
C ALA A 187 -1.42 3.90 9.33
N VAL A 188 -1.32 4.59 8.19
CA VAL A 188 -0.49 4.23 7.04
C VAL A 188 0.60 5.27 6.85
N HIS A 189 1.85 4.84 6.68
CA HIS A 189 2.97 5.71 6.34
C HIS A 189 3.20 5.81 4.84
N GLU A 190 2.86 4.74 4.14
CA GLU A 190 3.01 4.61 2.70
C GLU A 190 1.96 3.68 2.14
N TYR A 191 1.50 3.96 0.91
CA TYR A 191 0.76 2.99 0.09
C TYR A 191 1.19 3.07 -1.38
N GLU A 192 1.07 1.94 -2.06
CA GLU A 192 1.28 1.79 -3.50
C GLU A 192 0.17 0.92 -4.11
N VAL A 193 -0.21 1.24 -5.36
CA VAL A 193 -1.00 0.36 -6.22
C VAL A 193 -0.08 -0.09 -7.35
N ASP A 194 0.37 -1.32 -7.26
CA ASP A 194 1.44 -1.89 -8.05
C ASP A 194 0.94 -2.74 -9.19
N THR A 195 1.53 -2.58 -10.36
CA THR A 195 1.44 -3.53 -11.45
C THR A 195 2.85 -3.96 -11.86
N GLU A 196 2.99 -5.16 -12.43
CA GLU A 196 4.31 -5.60 -12.87
C GLU A 196 4.81 -4.77 -14.07
N ALA A 197 6.05 -4.25 -13.94
CA ALA A 197 6.75 -3.62 -15.05
C ALA A 197 7.31 -4.67 -16.03
N TYR A 198 7.64 -5.86 -15.52
CA TYR A 198 8.03 -7.05 -16.29
C TYR A 198 7.19 -8.23 -15.79
N HIS A 199 6.49 -8.90 -16.68
CA HIS A 199 5.56 -9.98 -16.33
C HIS A 199 6.31 -11.25 -15.93
N THR A 200 6.59 -11.39 -14.65
CA THR A 200 7.17 -12.58 -14.00
C THR A 200 6.09 -13.41 -13.29
N GLN A 201 4.89 -12.85 -13.13
CA GLN A 201 3.69 -13.47 -12.57
C GLN A 201 2.58 -13.56 -13.63
N PRO A 202 1.41 -14.15 -13.33
CA PRO A 202 0.27 -14.15 -14.23
C PRO A 202 -0.11 -12.73 -14.67
N VAL A 203 -0.29 -12.54 -15.97
CA VAL A 203 -0.69 -11.26 -16.57
C VAL A 203 -1.92 -10.69 -15.89
N SER A 204 -1.97 -9.38 -15.70
CA SER A 204 -3.04 -8.64 -15.01
C SER A 204 -3.03 -8.77 -13.47
N THR A 205 -1.95 -9.25 -12.88
CA THR A 205 -1.73 -9.18 -11.43
C THR A 205 -1.46 -7.73 -11.03
N PHE A 206 -2.09 -7.30 -9.94
CA PHE A 206 -1.81 -6.03 -9.28
C PHE A 206 -1.81 -6.25 -7.77
N CYS A 207 -1.07 -5.40 -7.04
CA CYS A 207 -1.00 -5.46 -5.59
C CYS A 207 -1.33 -4.10 -4.98
N ILE A 208 -2.00 -4.12 -3.84
CA ILE A 208 -2.11 -2.97 -2.94
C ILE A 208 -1.11 -3.22 -1.82
N VAL A 209 -0.16 -2.31 -1.70
CA VAL A 209 0.89 -2.40 -0.68
C VAL A 209 0.71 -1.25 0.29
N GLU A 210 0.79 -1.53 1.58
CA GLU A 210 0.79 -0.50 2.62
C GLU A 210 1.86 -0.77 3.68
N LEU A 211 2.53 0.30 4.11
CA LEU A 211 3.42 0.33 5.25
C LEU A 211 2.66 0.91 6.44
N THR A 212 2.36 0.10 7.44
CA THR A 212 1.50 0.47 8.57
C THR A 212 2.29 0.73 9.84
N ALA A 213 1.81 1.69 10.64
CA ALA A 213 2.50 2.18 11.83
C ALA A 213 2.66 1.11 12.93
N ASN A 214 1.69 0.22 13.07
CA ASN A 214 1.66 -0.83 14.11
C ASN A 214 0.50 -1.81 13.86
N ALA A 215 0.36 -2.84 14.69
CA ALA A 215 -0.71 -3.83 14.56
C ALA A 215 -2.11 -3.23 14.70
N ASP A 216 -2.32 -2.21 15.54
CA ASP A 216 -3.63 -1.53 15.67
C ASP A 216 -4.02 -0.83 14.36
N ALA A 217 -3.04 -0.42 13.56
CA ALA A 217 -3.28 0.18 12.26
C ALA A 217 -3.85 -0.84 11.25
N LEU A 218 -3.41 -2.10 11.30
CA LEU A 218 -4.00 -3.19 10.49
C LEU A 218 -5.49 -3.38 10.82
N ASP A 219 -5.86 -3.34 12.10
CA ASP A 219 -7.25 -3.41 12.53
C ASP A 219 -8.07 -2.21 12.04
N LYS A 220 -7.49 -1.00 12.08
CA LYS A 220 -8.13 0.22 11.57
C LYS A 220 -8.38 0.14 10.06
N ILE A 221 -7.39 -0.33 9.27
CA ILE A 221 -7.55 -0.51 7.82
C ILE A 221 -8.67 -1.51 7.54
N SER A 222 -8.65 -2.67 8.21
CA SER A 222 -9.70 -3.69 8.08
C SER A 222 -11.08 -3.16 8.43
N ALA A 223 -11.19 -2.35 9.47
CA ALA A 223 -12.44 -1.70 9.85
C ALA A 223 -12.90 -0.67 8.80
N ALA A 224 -11.96 0.15 8.28
CA ALA A 224 -12.25 1.16 7.28
C ALA A 224 -12.70 0.55 5.95
N ILE A 225 -12.11 -0.58 5.53
CA ILE A 225 -12.56 -1.36 4.36
C ILE A 225 -14.01 -1.79 4.56
N ARG A 226 -14.33 -2.44 5.70
CA ARG A 226 -15.70 -2.89 6.00
C ARG A 226 -16.71 -1.75 6.02
N GLU A 227 -16.37 -0.63 6.64
CA GLU A 227 -17.27 0.54 6.68
C GLU A 227 -17.42 1.18 5.29
N SER A 228 -16.39 1.19 4.46
CA SER A 228 -16.47 1.68 3.07
C SER A 228 -17.44 0.83 2.22
N PHE A 229 -17.37 -0.49 2.32
CA PHE A 229 -18.31 -1.40 1.64
C PHE A 229 -19.73 -1.25 2.17
N LYS A 230 -19.90 -1.04 3.47
CA LYS A 230 -21.20 -0.82 4.11
C LYS A 230 -21.83 0.51 3.70
N ALA A 231 -21.03 1.57 3.63
CA ALA A 231 -21.47 2.90 3.19
C ALA A 231 -21.78 2.93 1.68
N ASN A 232 -21.09 2.12 0.88
CA ASN A 232 -21.25 2.03 -0.57
C ASN A 232 -21.50 0.59 -1.01
N PRO A 233 -22.74 0.09 -0.91
CA PRO A 233 -23.07 -1.32 -1.18
C PRO A 233 -22.75 -1.80 -2.60
N THR A 234 -22.48 -0.89 -3.52
CA THR A 234 -22.07 -1.20 -4.91
C THR A 234 -20.60 -1.54 -5.05
N TYR A 235 -19.75 -1.20 -4.07
CA TYR A 235 -18.29 -1.45 -4.15
C TYR A 235 -17.96 -2.93 -4.20
N GLY A 236 -18.58 -3.74 -3.34
CA GLY A 236 -18.35 -5.18 -3.32
C GLY A 236 -18.65 -5.84 -4.67
N PRO A 237 -19.90 -5.74 -5.20
CA PRO A 237 -20.24 -6.27 -6.53
C PRO A 237 -19.36 -5.70 -7.65
N ALA A 238 -18.99 -4.41 -7.63
CA ALA A 238 -18.10 -3.81 -8.63
C ALA A 238 -16.71 -4.44 -8.57
N PHE A 239 -16.13 -4.57 -7.37
CA PHE A 239 -14.84 -5.21 -7.17
C PHE A 239 -14.87 -6.68 -7.62
N GLU A 240 -15.87 -7.46 -7.19
CA GLU A 240 -16.06 -8.85 -7.58
C GLU A 240 -16.26 -9.04 -9.10
N SER A 241 -16.84 -8.05 -9.79
CA SER A 241 -16.99 -8.12 -11.24
C SER A 241 -15.68 -7.96 -12.00
N MET A 242 -14.68 -7.31 -11.41
CA MET A 242 -13.40 -6.97 -12.04
C MET A 242 -12.24 -7.88 -11.60
N VAL A 243 -12.33 -8.47 -10.40
CA VAL A 243 -11.22 -9.21 -9.77
C VAL A 243 -11.49 -10.70 -9.73
N ASP A 244 -10.47 -11.49 -10.04
CA ASP A 244 -10.48 -12.95 -9.88
C ASP A 244 -9.94 -13.30 -8.49
N TRP A 245 -10.85 -13.71 -7.60
CA TRP A 245 -10.53 -14.10 -6.23
C TRP A 245 -9.77 -15.43 -6.11
N THR A 246 -9.73 -16.23 -7.16
CA THR A 246 -9.00 -17.51 -7.12
C THR A 246 -7.49 -17.34 -7.07
N ASP A 247 -7.00 -16.19 -7.54
CA ASP A 247 -5.59 -15.81 -7.54
C ASP A 247 -5.25 -14.74 -6.48
N HIS A 248 -6.16 -14.51 -5.50
CA HIS A 248 -5.89 -13.58 -4.41
C HIS A 248 -4.95 -14.18 -3.37
N ARG A 249 -3.99 -13.37 -2.92
CA ARG A 249 -3.13 -13.70 -1.78
C ARG A 249 -2.76 -12.44 -1.02
N ASP A 250 -2.55 -12.63 0.28
CA ASP A 250 -2.02 -11.61 1.18
C ASP A 250 -0.65 -12.04 1.69
N ASP A 251 0.27 -11.09 1.72
CA ASP A 251 1.56 -11.21 2.39
C ASP A 251 1.60 -10.20 3.54
N LEU A 252 2.10 -10.61 4.68
CA LEU A 252 2.31 -9.76 5.86
C LEU A 252 3.72 -9.96 6.37
N SER A 253 4.47 -8.88 6.46
CA SER A 253 5.86 -8.85 6.90
C SER A 253 6.07 -7.85 8.03
N ARG A 254 7.10 -8.10 8.83
CA ARG A 254 7.64 -7.13 9.76
C ARG A 254 8.76 -6.36 9.08
N THR A 255 8.62 -5.06 9.03
CA THR A 255 9.61 -4.16 8.47
C THR A 255 10.67 -3.84 9.50
N ASN A 256 11.86 -4.42 9.33
CA ASN A 256 12.98 -4.25 10.25
C ASN A 256 13.62 -2.87 10.14
N ALA A 257 13.69 -2.34 8.92
CA ALA A 257 14.12 -0.98 8.62
C ALA A 257 13.51 -0.53 7.29
N ALA A 258 13.03 0.68 7.22
CA ALA A 258 12.55 1.32 5.99
C ALA A 258 12.81 2.82 6.01
N TYR A 259 12.90 3.39 4.82
CA TYR A 259 12.82 4.81 4.54
C TYR A 259 11.99 5.05 3.29
N LYS A 260 11.16 6.11 3.35
CA LYS A 260 10.41 6.55 2.18
C LYS A 260 10.30 8.06 2.12
#